data_b8d4cd836d0dfe8cb713873298dcd058
#
_entry.id   b8d4cd836d0dfe8cb713873298dcd058
#
_cell.length_a   1.000
_cell.length_b   1.000
_cell.length_c   1.000
_cell.angle_alpha   90.00
_cell.angle_beta   90.00
_cell.angle_gamma   90.00
#
_symmetry.space_group_name_H-M   'P 1'
#
loop_
_entity.id
_entity.type
_entity.pdbx_description
1 polymer ?
#
loop_
_entity_poly.entity_id
_entity_poly.type
_entity_poly.pdbx_seq_one_letter_code
_entity_poly.pdbx_strand_id
1 'polypeptide(L)'
;MQKARIRLSSTELESLQSVCEQLENVCSKTGIKKYGPIPLPTKHLRVPILKNVSGQGTNNWAKFEMRIHKRLFEIITDEKSMHLIMKIQIPESVLVEIELM
;
A
#
# COMPACT_ATOMS: atom_id res chain seq x y z
N MET A 1 25.99 2.31 -3.21
CA MET A 1 24.61 2.08 -3.63
C MET A 1 23.86 1.30 -2.58
N GLN A 2 22.72 1.79 -2.18
CA GLN A 2 21.89 1.11 -1.21
C GLN A 2 20.69 0.48 -1.89
N LYS A 3 20.29 -0.66 -1.39
CA LYS A 3 19.06 -1.32 -1.82
C LYS A 3 17.96 -0.98 -0.82
N ALA A 4 16.83 -0.55 -1.34
CA ALA A 4 15.69 -0.20 -0.51
C ALA A 4 14.48 -1.02 -0.94
N ARG A 5 13.71 -1.45 0.03
CA ARG A 5 12.46 -2.16 -0.20
C ARG A 5 11.31 -1.27 0.28
N ILE A 6 10.40 -0.97 -0.61
CA ILE A 6 9.26 -0.12 -0.32
C ILE A 6 8.00 -0.95 -0.38
N ARG A 7 7.29 -1.01 0.74
CA ARG A 7 5.99 -1.69 0.83
C ARG A 7 4.89 -0.66 0.89
N LEU A 8 3.91 -0.81 0.01
CA LEU A 8 2.74 0.03 -0.03
C LEU A 8 1.51 -0.81 0.29
N SER A 9 0.66 -0.32 1.17
CA SER A 9 -0.58 -0.99 1.49
C SER A 9 -1.73 0.00 1.57
N SER A 10 -2.90 -0.40 1.10
CA SER A 10 -4.09 0.42 1.13
C SER A 10 -5.34 -0.44 1.00
N THR A 11 -6.44 0.07 1.56
CA THR A 11 -7.76 -0.52 1.33
C THR A 11 -8.37 -0.06 0.01
N GLU A 12 -7.85 1.03 -0.56
CA GLU A 12 -8.30 1.58 -1.84
C GLU A 12 -7.31 1.25 -2.95
N LEU A 13 -7.76 0.48 -3.93
CA LEU A 13 -6.89 0.07 -5.03
C LEU A 13 -6.46 1.25 -5.90
N GLU A 14 -7.36 2.19 -6.15
CA GLU A 14 -7.07 3.35 -6.98
C GLU A 14 -5.95 4.22 -6.39
N SER A 15 -6.02 4.50 -5.10
CA SER A 15 -4.98 5.26 -4.41
C SER A 15 -3.64 4.56 -4.46
N LEU A 16 -3.65 3.24 -4.28
CA LEU A 16 -2.44 2.42 -4.34
C LEU A 16 -1.81 2.46 -5.73
N GLN A 17 -2.62 2.31 -6.78
CA GLN A 17 -2.14 2.40 -8.16
C GLN A 17 -1.58 3.76 -8.50
N SER A 18 -2.20 4.84 -8.01
CA SER A 18 -1.72 6.20 -8.21
C SER A 18 -0.33 6.40 -7.62
N VAL A 19 -0.10 5.92 -6.40
CA VAL A 19 1.22 6.00 -5.76
C VAL A 19 2.25 5.16 -6.52
N CYS A 20 1.87 3.98 -6.97
CA CYS A 20 2.76 3.12 -7.77
C CYS A 20 3.19 3.81 -9.07
N GLU A 21 2.26 4.46 -9.75
CA GLU A 21 2.57 5.20 -10.98
C GLU A 21 3.52 6.37 -10.70
N GLN A 22 3.31 7.10 -9.62
CA GLN A 22 4.21 8.19 -9.22
C GLN A 22 5.62 7.68 -8.96
N LEU A 23 5.75 6.57 -8.26
CA LEU A 23 7.05 5.94 -8.01
C LEU A 23 7.74 5.53 -9.30
N GLU A 24 6.99 4.90 -10.21
CA GLU A 24 7.54 4.51 -11.51
C GLU A 24 8.03 5.71 -12.32
N ASN A 25 7.26 6.79 -12.32
CA ASN A 25 7.63 8.01 -13.02
C ASN A 25 8.91 8.62 -12.46
N VAL A 26 9.04 8.70 -11.14
CA VAL A 26 10.25 9.22 -10.50
C VAL A 26 11.46 8.35 -10.81
N CYS A 27 11.31 7.03 -10.73
CA CYS A 27 12.39 6.10 -11.05
C CYS A 27 12.82 6.22 -12.53
N SER A 28 11.87 6.40 -13.43
CA SER A 28 12.16 6.58 -14.85
C SER A 28 12.91 7.88 -15.12
N LYS A 29 12.50 8.97 -14.47
CA LYS A 29 13.15 10.28 -14.64
C LYS A 29 14.56 10.34 -14.09
N THR A 30 14.81 9.65 -13.00
CA THR A 30 16.11 9.67 -12.32
C THR A 30 17.04 8.54 -12.74
N GLY A 31 16.55 7.59 -13.56
CA GLY A 31 17.36 6.47 -14.02
C GLY A 31 17.65 5.43 -12.94
N ILE A 32 16.86 5.38 -11.90
CA ILE A 32 17.01 4.43 -10.81
C ILE A 32 16.55 3.05 -11.27
N LYS A 33 17.35 2.02 -10.95
CA LYS A 33 16.92 0.64 -11.18
C LYS A 33 15.85 0.25 -10.17
N LYS A 34 14.75 -0.25 -10.69
CA LYS A 34 13.64 -0.72 -9.85
C LYS A 34 13.19 -2.11 -10.27
N TYR A 35 12.68 -2.84 -9.31
CA TYR A 35 11.97 -4.09 -9.52
C TYR A 35 10.57 -3.94 -8.97
N GLY A 36 9.59 -4.19 -9.78
CA GLY A 36 8.19 -4.06 -9.38
C GLY A 36 7.44 -3.04 -10.22
N PRO A 37 6.17 -2.76 -9.91
CA PRO A 37 5.48 -3.21 -8.70
C PRO A 37 5.21 -4.70 -8.65
N ILE A 38 5.52 -5.32 -7.53
CA ILE A 38 5.25 -6.73 -7.30
C ILE A 38 3.96 -6.82 -6.49
N PRO A 39 2.89 -7.41 -7.03
CA PRO A 39 1.67 -7.57 -6.27
C PRO A 39 1.86 -8.64 -5.19
N LEU A 40 1.57 -8.27 -3.95
CA LEU A 40 1.54 -9.19 -2.83
C LEU A 40 0.12 -9.69 -2.63
N PRO A 41 -0.07 -10.85 -1.97
CA PRO A 41 -1.41 -11.36 -1.73
C PRO A 41 -2.29 -10.33 -0.99
N THR A 42 -3.52 -10.17 -1.46
CA THR A 42 -4.48 -9.30 -0.82
C THR A 42 -4.97 -9.93 0.47
N LYS A 43 -4.88 -9.18 1.55
CA LYS A 43 -5.36 -9.65 2.85
C LYS A 43 -6.85 -9.34 2.98
N HIS A 44 -7.63 -10.38 3.26
CA HIS A 44 -9.05 -10.25 3.52
C HIS A 44 -9.31 -10.33 5.01
N LEU A 45 -9.93 -9.30 5.55
CA LEU A 45 -10.37 -9.28 6.93
C LEU A 45 -11.90 -9.33 6.95
N ARG A 46 -12.44 -10.32 7.62
CA ARG A 46 -13.87 -10.47 7.79
C ARG A 46 -14.19 -10.44 9.27
N VAL A 47 -14.99 -9.48 9.68
CA VAL A 47 -15.43 -9.37 11.06
C VAL A 47 -16.95 -9.41 11.06
N PRO A 48 -17.57 -10.38 11.73
CA PRO A 48 -19.00 -10.40 11.92
C PRO A 48 -19.38 -9.31 12.92
N ILE A 49 -20.34 -8.47 12.56
CA ILE A 49 -20.83 -7.39 13.40
C ILE A 49 -22.31 -7.59 13.65
N LEU A 50 -22.72 -7.56 14.92
CA LEU A 50 -24.13 -7.62 15.28
C LEU A 50 -24.79 -6.28 14.97
N LYS A 51 -25.72 -6.25 14.00
CA LYS A 51 -26.36 -5.02 13.56
C LYS A 51 -27.45 -4.49 14.49
N ASN A 52 -28.10 -5.37 15.23
CA ASN A 52 -29.25 -4.98 16.03
C ASN A 52 -29.11 -5.57 17.43
N VAL A 53 -28.89 -4.69 18.39
CA VAL A 53 -28.66 -5.05 19.79
C VAL A 53 -29.92 -4.93 20.62
N SER A 54 -31.06 -4.56 20.02
CA SER A 54 -32.26 -4.21 20.76
C SER A 54 -33.07 -5.36 21.31
N GLY A 55 -32.58 -6.57 21.26
CA GLY A 55 -33.20 -7.72 21.92
C GLY A 55 -34.54 -8.19 21.38
N GLN A 56 -34.92 -7.75 20.21
CA GLN A 56 -36.15 -8.22 19.57
C GLN A 56 -35.90 -9.40 18.65
N GLY A 57 -35.66 -10.53 19.21
CA GLY A 57 -35.90 -11.80 18.59
C GLY A 57 -34.95 -12.25 17.49
N THR A 58 -34.56 -11.45 16.57
CA THR A 58 -33.67 -11.85 15.47
C THR A 58 -32.37 -11.12 15.53
N ASN A 59 -31.28 -11.85 15.77
CA ASN A 59 -29.94 -11.31 15.72
C ASN A 59 -29.54 -11.15 14.26
N ASN A 60 -29.52 -9.92 13.76
CA ASN A 60 -29.02 -9.61 12.44
C ASN A 60 -27.51 -9.37 12.50
N TRP A 61 -26.77 -10.24 11.86
CA TRP A 61 -25.32 -10.11 11.76
C TRP A 61 -24.95 -9.54 10.40
N ALA A 62 -24.16 -8.47 10.42
CA ALA A 62 -23.49 -8.00 9.22
C ALA A 62 -22.07 -8.51 9.23
N LYS A 63 -21.57 -8.83 8.05
CA LYS A 63 -20.16 -9.14 7.90
C LYS A 63 -19.44 -7.88 7.43
N PHE A 64 -18.48 -7.42 8.21
CA PHE A 64 -17.55 -6.40 7.76
C PHE A 64 -16.42 -7.08 7.02
N GLU A 65 -16.21 -6.69 5.77
CA GLU A 65 -15.13 -7.21 4.96
C GLU A 65 -14.20 -6.08 4.58
N MET A 66 -12.92 -6.23 4.91
CA MET A 66 -11.88 -5.30 4.52
C MET A 66 -10.85 -6.02 3.68
N ARG A 67 -10.51 -5.43 2.54
CA ARG A 67 -9.46 -5.95 1.66
C ARG A 67 -8.29 -5.01 1.71
N ILE A 68 -7.12 -5.53 2.06
CA ILE A 68 -5.89 -4.75 2.10
C ILE A 68 -5.04 -5.18 0.92
N HIS A 69 -4.84 -4.27 -0.02
CA HIS A 69 -4.00 -4.48 -1.18
C HIS A 69 -2.58 -4.07 -0.86
N LYS A 70 -1.61 -4.85 -1.29
CA LYS A 70 -0.19 -4.60 -1.03
C LYS A 70 0.61 -4.63 -2.30
N ARG A 71 1.60 -3.74 -2.38
CA ARG A 71 2.56 -3.70 -3.49
C ARG A 71 3.96 -3.56 -2.92
N LEU A 72 4.91 -4.16 -3.61
CA LEU A 72 6.31 -4.16 -3.21
C LEU A 72 7.16 -3.60 -4.32
N PHE A 73 8.02 -2.66 -3.99
CA PHE A 73 9.07 -2.17 -4.87
C PHE A 73 10.42 -2.43 -4.25
N GLU A 74 11.36 -2.88 -5.07
CA GLU A 74 12.77 -2.93 -4.70
C GLU A 74 13.52 -1.96 -5.60
N ILE A 75 14.29 -1.05 -5.00
CA ILE A 75 15.06 -0.06 -5.73
C ILE A 75 16.51 -0.12 -5.30
N ILE A 76 17.41 0.14 -6.26
CA ILE A 76 18.82 0.28 -6.00
C ILE A 76 19.18 1.73 -6.28
N THR A 77 19.55 2.47 -5.26
CA THR A 77 19.71 3.90 -5.37
C THR A 77 20.77 4.43 -4.41
N ASP A 78 21.15 5.70 -4.59
CA ASP A 78 21.96 6.45 -3.66
C ASP A 78 21.08 7.34 -2.75
N GLU A 79 21.69 8.04 -1.79
CA GLU A 79 20.95 8.87 -0.87
C GLU A 79 20.19 10.01 -1.54
N LYS A 80 20.78 10.62 -2.59
CA LYS A 80 20.15 11.73 -3.29
C LYS A 80 18.87 11.32 -3.99
N SER A 81 18.89 10.16 -4.62
CA SER A 81 17.72 9.62 -5.31
C SER A 81 16.65 9.18 -4.32
N MET A 82 17.04 8.68 -3.16
CA MET A 82 16.09 8.35 -2.10
C MET A 82 15.30 9.56 -1.63
N HIS A 83 15.95 10.73 -1.51
CA HIS A 83 15.25 11.96 -1.14
C HIS A 83 14.16 12.33 -2.15
N LEU A 84 14.41 12.12 -3.44
CA LEU A 84 13.43 12.39 -4.47
C LEU A 84 12.22 11.46 -4.36
N ILE A 85 12.46 10.21 -4.03
CA ILE A 85 11.38 9.23 -3.82
C ILE A 85 10.55 9.58 -2.60
N MET A 86 11.19 10.04 -1.53
CA MET A 86 10.50 10.42 -0.30
C MET A 86 9.64 11.68 -0.44
N LYS A 87 9.89 12.50 -1.46
CA LYS A 87 9.11 13.71 -1.72
C LYS A 87 7.78 13.44 -2.42
N ILE A 88 7.48 12.22 -2.78
CA ILE A 88 6.23 11.88 -3.43
C ILE A 88 5.09 12.11 -2.45
N GLN A 89 4.03 12.77 -2.92
CA GLN A 89 2.83 12.95 -2.12
C GLN A 89 2.07 11.63 -2.03
N ILE A 90 1.89 11.20 -0.80
CA ILE A 90 1.20 9.94 -0.52
C ILE A 90 -0.14 10.26 0.13
N PRO A 91 -1.26 9.77 -0.43
CA PRO A 91 -2.57 9.94 0.20
C PRO A 91 -2.60 9.30 1.59
N GLU A 92 -3.42 9.84 2.48
CA GLU A 92 -3.57 9.28 3.83
C GLU A 92 -4.05 7.84 3.83
N SER A 93 -4.76 7.44 2.79
CA SER A 93 -5.27 6.08 2.64
C SER A 93 -4.20 5.03 2.34
N VAL A 94 -2.98 5.47 1.99
CA VAL A 94 -1.88 4.57 1.65
C VAL A 94 -0.83 4.57 2.74
N LEU A 95 -0.50 3.40 3.24
CA LEU A 95 0.56 3.21 4.21
C LEU A 95 1.85 2.84 3.49
N VAL A 96 2.93 3.51 3.81
CA VAL A 96 4.24 3.28 3.19
C VAL A 96 5.24 2.86 4.24
N GLU A 97 5.93 1.75 3.97
CA GLU A 97 7.04 1.28 4.79
C GLU A 97 8.28 1.19 3.91
N ILE A 98 9.37 1.78 4.36
CA ILE A 98 10.65 1.75 3.65
C ILE A 98 11.67 1.05 4.52
N GLU A 99 12.28 0.01 3.96
CA GLU A 99 13.32 -0.75 4.62
C GLU A 99 14.62 -0.61 3.81
N LEU A 100 15.66 -0.13 4.46
CA LEU A 100 17.00 -0.07 3.85
C LEU A 100 17.73 -1.37 4.11
N MET A 101 18.30 -1.89 3.07
CA MET A 101 19.01 -3.17 3.13
C MET A 101 20.51 -2.99 2.93
#